data_a0736fdb68e85f424a2a7886c39e0062
#
_entry.id   a0736fdb68e85f424a2a7886c39e0062
#
_cell.length_a   1.000
_cell.length_b   1.000
_cell.length_c   1.000
_cell.angle_alpha   90.00
_cell.angle_beta   90.00
_cell.angle_gamma   90.00
#
_symmetry.space_group_name_H-M   'P 1'
#
loop_
_entity.id
_entity.type
_entity.pdbx_description
1 polymer ?
#
loop_
_entity_poly.entity_id
_entity_poly.type
_entity_poly.pdbx_seq_one_letter_code
_entity_poly.pdbx_strand_id
1 'polypeptide(L)'
;MRSFIRKTFAAIILIGGAASVCAQQMPPLPTDPNVRIGKLDNGLTYYIRHNALPEKQADFYIAQKVGSILEEDNQRGLAHFLEHMCFNGTTNFPGNSLREYLESIGVKFGANLNAYTAID
;
A
#
# COMPACT_ATOMS: atom_id res chain seq x y z
N MET A 1 73.49 37.73 1.13
CA MET A 1 72.50 37.61 0.02
C MET A 1 71.41 36.64 0.50
N ARG A 2 70.28 37.18 0.95
CA ARG A 2 69.16 36.37 1.47
C ARG A 2 68.07 36.37 0.37
N SER A 3 67.81 35.19 -0.17
CA SER A 3 66.75 34.96 -1.14
C SER A 3 65.43 34.88 -0.39
N PHE A 4 64.50 35.81 -0.73
CA PHE A 4 63.10 35.76 -0.24
C PHE A 4 62.29 34.86 -1.19
N ILE A 5 61.96 33.68 -0.74
CA ILE A 5 61.01 32.84 -1.42
C ILE A 5 59.60 33.32 -1.04
N ARG A 6 58.92 33.98 -1.97
CA ARG A 6 57.49 34.34 -1.87
C ARG A 6 56.67 33.07 -2.10
N LYS A 7 56.08 32.54 -1.05
CA LYS A 7 55.09 31.48 -1.17
C LYS A 7 53.74 32.10 -1.57
N THR A 8 53.41 32.01 -2.82
CA THR A 8 52.05 32.35 -3.31
C THR A 8 51.11 31.22 -2.95
N PHE A 9 50.25 31.45 -1.97
CA PHE A 9 49.13 30.55 -1.67
C PHE A 9 48.05 30.81 -2.74
N ALA A 10 47.86 29.87 -3.65
CA ALA A 10 46.70 29.85 -4.53
C ALA A 10 45.53 29.29 -3.74
N ALA A 11 44.61 30.16 -3.33
CA ALA A 11 43.33 29.74 -2.78
C ALA A 11 42.47 29.20 -3.92
N ILE A 12 42.33 27.86 -3.99
CA ILE A 12 41.35 27.23 -4.86
C ILE A 12 40.00 27.37 -4.17
N ILE A 13 39.21 28.31 -4.61
CA ILE A 13 37.80 28.41 -4.23
C ILE A 13 37.06 27.28 -4.98
N LEU A 14 36.81 26.20 -4.26
CA LEU A 14 35.86 25.18 -4.69
C LEU A 14 34.45 25.79 -4.61
N ILE A 15 33.99 26.31 -5.74
CA ILE A 15 32.57 26.62 -5.92
C ILE A 15 31.85 25.31 -6.05
N GLY A 16 31.45 24.76 -4.91
CA GLY A 16 30.52 23.65 -4.83
C GLY A 16 29.17 24.10 -5.36
N GLY A 17 28.93 23.91 -6.65
CA GLY A 17 27.61 24.06 -7.21
C GLY A 17 26.69 23.07 -6.53
N ALA A 18 25.85 23.56 -5.60
CA ALA A 18 24.71 22.80 -5.10
C ALA A 18 23.79 22.56 -6.30
N ALA A 19 23.97 21.43 -6.97
CA ALA A 19 23.00 20.95 -7.91
C ALA A 19 21.73 20.69 -7.10
N SER A 20 20.81 21.64 -7.11
CA SER A 20 19.45 21.42 -6.64
C SER A 20 18.88 20.27 -7.44
N VAL A 21 18.87 19.08 -6.86
CA VAL A 21 18.11 17.96 -7.38
C VAL A 21 16.65 18.39 -7.26
N CYS A 22 16.15 19.07 -8.28
CA CYS A 22 14.72 19.24 -8.47
C CYS A 22 14.17 17.82 -8.56
N ALA A 23 13.56 17.34 -7.48
CA ALA A 23 12.72 16.17 -7.55
C ALA A 23 11.70 16.46 -8.66
N GLN A 24 11.89 15.86 -9.83
CA GLN A 24 10.91 15.96 -10.90
C GLN A 24 9.63 15.38 -10.34
N GLN A 25 8.69 16.24 -10.00
CA GLN A 25 7.32 15.81 -9.73
C GLN A 25 6.83 15.14 -11.00
N MET A 26 6.75 13.83 -10.95
CA MET A 26 6.12 13.10 -12.04
C MET A 26 4.70 13.67 -12.23
N PRO A 27 4.32 14.02 -13.47
CA PRO A 27 2.96 14.46 -13.71
C PRO A 27 1.99 13.39 -13.20
N PRO A 28 0.86 13.78 -12.61
CA PRO A 28 -0.14 12.83 -12.16
C PRO A 28 -0.52 11.92 -13.33
N LEU A 29 -0.56 10.62 -13.07
CA LEU A 29 -0.99 9.65 -14.08
C LEU A 29 -2.42 10.01 -14.53
N PRO A 30 -2.69 9.99 -15.84
CA PRO A 30 -4.03 10.25 -16.33
C PRO A 30 -4.99 9.18 -15.77
N THR A 31 -6.09 9.64 -15.22
CA THR A 31 -7.15 8.74 -14.75
C THR A 31 -7.82 8.06 -15.94
N ASP A 32 -8.01 6.74 -15.90
CA ASP A 32 -8.76 6.00 -16.93
C ASP A 32 -10.20 6.57 -17.00
N PRO A 33 -10.64 7.11 -18.15
CA PRO A 33 -11.98 7.71 -18.29
C PRO A 33 -13.11 6.69 -18.11
N ASN A 34 -12.80 5.39 -18.18
CA ASN A 34 -13.78 4.33 -17.97
C ASN A 34 -13.95 3.96 -16.49
N VAL A 35 -13.17 4.56 -15.59
CA VAL A 35 -13.33 4.34 -14.14
C VAL A 35 -14.26 5.38 -13.56
N ARG A 36 -15.37 4.93 -12.98
CA ARG A 36 -16.24 5.76 -12.17
C ARG A 36 -15.68 5.83 -10.75
N ILE A 37 -15.37 7.02 -10.28
CA ILE A 37 -14.88 7.29 -8.93
C ILE A 37 -15.94 8.04 -8.16
N GLY A 38 -16.18 7.64 -6.91
CA GLY A 38 -17.09 8.35 -6.02
C GLY A 38 -16.72 8.14 -4.56
N LYS A 39 -17.42 8.84 -3.68
CA LYS A 39 -17.24 8.75 -2.24
C LYS A 39 -18.60 8.60 -1.57
N LEU A 40 -18.69 7.67 -0.63
CA LEU A 40 -19.88 7.47 0.21
C LEU A 40 -19.90 8.47 1.39
N ASP A 41 -21.05 8.65 2.01
CA ASP A 41 -21.23 9.55 3.14
C ASP A 41 -20.35 9.19 4.35
N ASN A 42 -20.04 7.92 4.51
CA ASN A 42 -19.10 7.43 5.53
C ASN A 42 -17.62 7.67 5.21
N GLY A 43 -17.32 8.31 4.07
CA GLY A 43 -15.96 8.63 3.65
C GLY A 43 -15.26 7.58 2.79
N LEU A 44 -15.87 6.40 2.59
CA LEU A 44 -15.32 5.36 1.71
C LEU A 44 -15.27 5.86 0.26
N THR A 45 -14.08 5.79 -0.36
CA THR A 45 -13.91 6.05 -1.79
C THR A 45 -14.07 4.75 -2.55
N TYR A 46 -14.83 4.77 -3.63
CA TYR A 46 -15.01 3.62 -4.48
C TYR A 46 -14.58 3.90 -5.92
N TYR A 47 -14.15 2.84 -6.59
CA TYR A 47 -13.75 2.83 -7.98
C TYR A 47 -14.52 1.71 -8.68
N ILE A 48 -15.24 2.03 -9.74
CA ILE A 48 -15.99 1.04 -10.53
C ILE A 48 -15.50 1.10 -11.96
N ARG A 49 -15.05 -0.02 -12.48
CA ARG A 49 -14.65 -0.19 -13.88
C ARG A 49 -15.42 -1.34 -14.50
N HIS A 50 -16.08 -1.07 -15.61
CA HIS A 50 -16.71 -2.12 -16.39
C HIS A 50 -15.66 -2.83 -17.26
N ASN A 51 -15.63 -4.16 -17.18
CA ASN A 51 -14.84 -5.03 -18.05
C ASN A 51 -15.77 -5.96 -18.81
N ALA A 52 -15.52 -6.16 -20.12
CA ALA A 52 -16.30 -7.05 -20.95
C ALA A 52 -15.87 -8.52 -20.81
N LEU A 53 -14.64 -8.75 -20.33
CA LEU A 53 -14.02 -10.07 -20.19
C LEU A 53 -13.37 -10.23 -18.81
N PRO A 54 -13.53 -11.41 -18.17
CA PRO A 54 -14.43 -12.49 -18.55
C PRO A 54 -15.91 -12.11 -18.39
N GLU A 55 -16.78 -12.68 -19.20
CA GLU A 55 -18.20 -12.40 -19.12
C GLU A 55 -18.84 -12.92 -17.82
N LYS A 56 -19.81 -12.18 -17.29
CA LYS A 56 -20.60 -12.55 -16.10
C LYS A 56 -19.77 -12.75 -14.82
N GLN A 57 -18.64 -12.09 -14.75
CA GLN A 57 -17.76 -12.12 -13.58
C GLN A 57 -17.62 -10.71 -12.98
N ALA A 58 -17.51 -10.64 -11.67
CA ALA A 58 -17.20 -9.40 -10.94
C ALA A 58 -16.11 -9.68 -9.92
N ASP A 59 -15.11 -8.80 -9.87
CA ASP A 59 -14.04 -8.82 -8.89
C ASP A 59 -14.24 -7.67 -7.91
N PHE A 60 -14.12 -7.95 -6.62
CA PHE A 60 -14.27 -6.96 -5.56
C PHE A 60 -12.98 -6.85 -4.76
N TYR A 61 -12.53 -5.62 -4.56
CA TYR A 61 -11.35 -5.31 -3.79
C TYR A 61 -11.68 -4.28 -2.70
N ILE A 62 -11.18 -4.51 -1.48
CA ILE A 62 -11.20 -3.53 -0.41
C ILE A 62 -9.74 -3.25 -0.06
N ALA A 63 -9.33 -1.99 -0.20
CA ALA A 63 -7.99 -1.53 0.18
C ALA A 63 -8.09 -0.62 1.40
N GLN A 64 -7.35 -0.94 2.44
CA GLN A 64 -7.27 -0.16 3.68
C GLN A 64 -5.80 0.18 3.97
N LYS A 65 -5.57 1.38 4.49
CA LYS A 65 -4.23 1.81 4.92
C LYS A 65 -3.99 1.34 6.36
N VAL A 66 -3.85 0.05 6.52
CA VAL A 66 -3.59 -0.63 7.80
C VAL A 66 -2.53 -1.71 7.57
N GLY A 67 -1.86 -2.13 8.63
CA GLY A 67 -0.86 -3.20 8.55
C GLY A 67 0.11 -3.16 9.72
N SER A 68 0.97 -4.15 9.81
CA SER A 68 1.93 -4.29 10.92
C SER A 68 2.97 -3.17 10.99
N ILE A 69 3.22 -2.46 9.89
CA ILE A 69 4.11 -1.29 9.87
C ILE A 69 3.58 -0.12 10.73
N LEU A 70 2.28 -0.08 11.01
CA LEU A 70 1.65 0.94 11.85
C LEU A 70 1.56 0.54 13.32
N GLU A 71 2.04 -0.66 13.68
CA GLU A 71 2.04 -1.15 15.06
C GLU A 71 3.09 -0.43 15.91
N GLU A 72 2.71 -0.01 17.09
CA GLU A 72 3.65 0.42 18.11
C GLU A 72 4.33 -0.80 18.75
N ASP A 73 5.45 -0.60 19.46
CA ASP A 73 6.26 -1.68 20.04
C ASP A 73 5.46 -2.59 20.98
N ASN A 74 4.48 -2.04 21.70
CA ASN A 74 3.58 -2.79 22.59
C ASN A 74 2.39 -3.43 21.88
N GLN A 75 2.26 -3.24 20.56
CA GLN A 75 1.16 -3.72 19.72
C GLN A 75 1.62 -4.76 18.68
N ARG A 76 2.89 -5.13 18.71
CA ARG A 76 3.46 -6.05 17.72
C ARG A 76 2.71 -7.37 17.66
N GLY A 77 2.27 -7.72 16.46
CA GLY A 77 1.52 -8.94 16.17
C GLY A 77 0.01 -8.76 16.16
N LEU A 78 -0.53 -7.57 16.47
CA LEU A 78 -1.98 -7.33 16.43
C LEU A 78 -2.56 -7.45 15.02
N ALA A 79 -1.84 -6.98 13.99
CA ALA A 79 -2.29 -7.11 12.60
C ALA A 79 -2.43 -8.57 12.20
N HIS A 80 -1.45 -9.39 12.55
CA HIS A 80 -1.49 -10.84 12.31
C HIS A 80 -2.59 -11.53 13.12
N PHE A 81 -2.73 -11.14 14.38
CA PHE A 81 -3.83 -11.65 15.21
C PHE A 81 -5.20 -11.27 14.62
N LEU A 82 -5.36 -10.04 14.14
CA LEU A 82 -6.59 -9.60 13.49
C LEU A 82 -6.88 -10.40 12.22
N GLU A 83 -5.87 -10.74 11.43
CA GLU A 83 -6.01 -11.61 10.26
C GLU A 83 -6.67 -12.94 10.65
N HIS A 84 -6.17 -13.62 11.69
CA HIS A 84 -6.79 -14.84 12.21
C HIS A 84 -8.22 -14.61 12.68
N MET A 85 -8.46 -13.48 13.35
CA MET A 85 -9.80 -13.16 13.87
C MET A 85 -10.83 -12.91 12.77
N CYS A 86 -10.42 -12.50 11.56
CA CYS A 86 -11.32 -12.34 10.42
C CYS A 86 -12.05 -13.64 10.03
N PHE A 87 -11.52 -14.79 10.40
CA PHE A 87 -12.14 -16.10 10.15
C PHE A 87 -12.97 -16.63 11.31
N ASN A 88 -12.99 -15.96 12.45
CA ASN A 88 -13.67 -16.40 13.67
C ASN A 88 -15.16 -16.01 13.75
N GLY A 89 -15.67 -15.43 12.67
CA GLY A 89 -17.07 -15.07 12.57
C GLY A 89 -17.39 -13.62 12.91
N THR A 90 -18.62 -13.28 12.63
CA THR A 90 -19.21 -11.95 12.87
C THR A 90 -20.63 -12.14 13.46
N THR A 91 -21.29 -11.04 13.77
CA THR A 91 -22.69 -11.07 14.20
C THR A 91 -23.60 -11.78 13.19
N ASN A 92 -23.36 -11.58 11.89
CA ASN A 92 -24.16 -12.16 10.82
C ASN A 92 -23.70 -13.58 10.43
N PHE A 93 -22.46 -13.91 10.71
CA PHE A 93 -21.86 -15.23 10.45
C PHE A 93 -21.15 -15.73 11.70
N PRO A 94 -21.86 -16.26 12.69
CA PRO A 94 -21.27 -16.66 13.98
C PRO A 94 -20.35 -17.88 13.82
N GLY A 95 -19.25 -17.89 14.55
CA GLY A 95 -18.30 -19.00 14.57
C GLY A 95 -17.74 -19.32 13.17
N ASN A 96 -17.87 -20.56 12.73
CA ASN A 96 -17.36 -21.05 11.44
C ASN A 96 -18.36 -20.88 10.27
N SER A 97 -19.53 -20.31 10.50
CA SER A 97 -20.62 -20.31 9.50
C SER A 97 -20.26 -19.63 8.19
N LEU A 98 -19.39 -18.60 8.20
CA LEU A 98 -18.89 -17.97 6.98
C LEU A 98 -18.06 -18.96 6.15
N ARG A 99 -17.16 -19.68 6.79
CA ARG A 99 -16.31 -20.67 6.12
C ARG A 99 -17.15 -21.84 5.59
N GLU A 100 -18.07 -22.36 6.39
CA GLU A 100 -18.99 -23.42 5.98
C GLU A 100 -19.85 -23.00 4.78
N TYR A 101 -20.34 -21.76 4.78
CA TYR A 101 -21.07 -21.22 3.63
C TYR A 101 -20.22 -21.20 2.38
N LEU A 102 -18.99 -20.66 2.46
CA LEU A 102 -18.07 -20.61 1.32
C LEU A 102 -17.70 -22.01 0.82
N GLU A 103 -17.46 -22.96 1.71
CA GLU A 103 -17.20 -24.36 1.35
C GLU A 103 -18.40 -25.00 0.65
N SER A 104 -19.64 -24.68 1.08
CA SER A 104 -20.86 -25.19 0.47
C SER A 104 -21.06 -24.77 -0.98
N ILE A 105 -20.52 -23.61 -1.37
CA ILE A 105 -20.55 -23.10 -2.76
C ILE A 105 -19.28 -23.44 -3.56
N GLY A 106 -18.43 -24.33 -3.01
CA GLY A 106 -17.26 -24.88 -3.71
C GLY A 106 -15.93 -24.16 -3.47
N VAL A 107 -15.87 -23.17 -2.58
CA VAL A 107 -14.63 -22.51 -2.16
C VAL A 107 -13.86 -23.43 -1.22
N LYS A 108 -12.57 -23.65 -1.50
CA LYS A 108 -11.69 -24.48 -0.65
C LYS A 108 -10.72 -23.60 0.12
N PHE A 109 -10.66 -23.80 1.44
CA PHE A 109 -9.68 -23.14 2.31
C PHE A 109 -8.26 -23.53 1.88
N GLY A 110 -7.36 -22.55 1.82
CA GLY A 110 -5.98 -22.70 1.35
C GLY A 110 -5.82 -22.64 -0.17
N ALA A 111 -6.79 -23.05 -0.96
CA ALA A 111 -6.73 -23.02 -2.42
C ALA A 111 -7.39 -21.76 -3.03
N ASN A 112 -8.61 -21.45 -2.58
CA ASN A 112 -9.40 -20.33 -3.09
C ASN A 112 -9.67 -19.26 -2.02
N LEU A 113 -9.53 -19.61 -0.76
CA LEU A 113 -9.68 -18.74 0.41
C LEU A 113 -8.41 -18.81 1.24
N ASN A 114 -7.69 -17.71 1.33
CA ASN A 114 -6.47 -17.60 2.12
C ASN A 114 -6.27 -16.17 2.61
N ALA A 115 -5.38 -15.99 3.57
CA ALA A 115 -4.92 -14.70 4.04
C ALA A 115 -3.44 -14.77 4.41
N TYR A 116 -2.79 -13.65 4.50
CA TYR A 116 -1.43 -13.54 5.01
C TYR A 116 -1.20 -12.13 5.57
N THR A 117 -0.31 -12.00 6.51
CA THR A 117 0.14 -10.72 7.06
C THR A 117 1.58 -10.47 6.64
N ALA A 118 1.84 -9.30 6.06
CA ALA A 118 3.16 -8.81 5.70
C ALA A 118 3.53 -7.58 6.54
N ILE A 119 4.74 -7.07 6.35
CA ILE A 119 5.21 -5.86 7.04
C ILE A 119 4.53 -4.60 6.50
N ASP A 120 4.24 -4.58 5.21
CA ASP A 120 3.65 -3.49 4.43
C ASP A 120 2.13 -3.63 4.29
#